data_fc84856ad9f2699e7b78d9874871efd7
#
_entry.id   fc84856ad9f2699e7b78d9874871efd7
#
_cell.length_a   1.000
_cell.length_b   1.000
_cell.length_c   1.000
_cell.angle_alpha   90.00
_cell.angle_beta   90.00
_cell.angle_gamma   90.00
#
_symmetry.space_group_name_H-M   'P 1'
#
loop_
_entity.id
_entity.type
_entity.pdbx_description
1 polymer ?
#
loop_
_entity_poly.entity_id
_entity_poly.type
_entity_poly.pdbx_seq_one_letter_code
_entity_poly.pdbx_strand_id
1 'polypeptide(L)'
;PSHFISDIKQEWIYTGNLIYAGKLMGLAGFGKVDQNLIQPFRDFYYSNTTDNISEALTRFMKIFNIESEQTRLEGDSAKNLAATNQYVFEQLFEEETRNILELYNNIPLIITGGCGLNILLNTKLARQRETFVTPNPNDTGLAVGLVCSKIKPYDPVDTTYIGPEVWDRNLLPKILHDRKGSRIEIKDVAQKLISGEIIGVLRGRSEHGPRALGNRSIICDPTIGEMKDTLN
;
A
#
# COMPACT_ATOMS: atom_id res chain seq x y z
N PRO A 1 9.12 6.06 -14.23
CA PRO A 1 8.44 7.05 -13.36
C PRO A 1 7.43 7.92 -14.13
N SER A 2 7.72 8.27 -15.41
CA SER A 2 6.87 9.10 -16.24
C SER A 2 5.55 8.44 -16.63
N HIS A 3 5.58 7.16 -16.95
CA HIS A 3 4.39 6.38 -17.27
C HIS A 3 3.44 6.23 -16.07
N PHE A 4 3.98 6.36 -14.86
CA PHE A 4 3.26 6.10 -13.63
C PHE A 4 2.09 7.07 -13.40
N ILE A 5 2.28 8.38 -13.60
CA ILE A 5 1.20 9.35 -13.39
C ILE A 5 0.20 9.36 -14.56
N SER A 6 0.67 9.13 -15.80
CA SER A 6 -0.24 8.93 -16.92
C SER A 6 -1.09 7.68 -16.77
N ASP A 7 -0.50 6.58 -16.27
CA ASP A 7 -1.20 5.33 -16.02
C ASP A 7 -2.20 5.47 -14.86
N ILE A 8 -1.83 6.18 -13.79
CA ILE A 8 -2.77 6.51 -12.71
C ILE A 8 -3.98 7.27 -13.25
N LYS A 9 -3.77 8.31 -14.07
CA LYS A 9 -4.86 9.06 -14.68
C LYS A 9 -5.78 8.18 -15.51
N GLN A 10 -5.20 7.39 -16.40
CA GLN A 10 -5.93 6.59 -17.36
C GLN A 10 -6.72 5.47 -16.67
N GLU A 11 -6.15 4.77 -15.73
CA GLU A 11 -6.80 3.71 -14.97
C GLU A 11 -7.83 4.24 -13.97
N TRP A 12 -7.59 5.40 -13.37
CA TRP A 12 -8.55 5.98 -12.45
C TRP A 12 -9.81 6.45 -13.17
N ILE A 13 -9.67 6.94 -14.40
CA ILE A 13 -10.82 7.30 -15.25
C ILE A 13 -11.61 6.07 -15.69
N TYR A 14 -10.92 4.98 -16.07
CA TYR A 14 -11.57 3.82 -16.68
C TYR A 14 -12.00 2.73 -15.70
N THR A 15 -11.33 2.57 -14.59
CA THR A 15 -11.56 1.42 -13.69
C THR A 15 -11.88 1.77 -12.25
N GLY A 16 -11.69 3.02 -11.84
CA GLY A 16 -11.80 3.43 -10.42
C GLY A 16 -10.79 2.68 -9.54
N ASN A 17 -9.72 2.17 -10.11
CA ASN A 17 -8.84 1.22 -9.47
C ASN A 17 -7.85 1.90 -8.53
N LEU A 18 -7.96 1.62 -7.23
CA LEU A 18 -7.09 2.13 -6.16
C LEU A 18 -5.68 1.48 -6.13
N ILE A 19 -5.34 0.61 -7.09
CA ILE A 19 -4.03 -0.05 -7.17
C ILE A 19 -2.89 0.99 -7.14
N TYR A 20 -3.10 2.14 -7.77
CA TYR A 20 -2.08 3.17 -7.86
C TYR A 20 -1.90 4.01 -6.58
N ALA A 21 -2.82 3.97 -5.64
CA ALA A 21 -2.68 4.69 -4.37
C ALA A 21 -1.43 4.25 -3.59
N GLY A 22 -1.15 2.95 -3.57
CA GLY A 22 0.08 2.41 -2.97
C GLY A 22 1.35 2.83 -3.70
N LYS A 23 1.30 2.92 -5.03
CA LYS A 23 2.44 3.38 -5.84
C LYS A 23 2.69 4.87 -5.64
N LEU A 24 1.63 5.69 -5.56
CA LEU A 24 1.73 7.11 -5.25
C LEU A 24 2.36 7.34 -3.86
N MET A 25 1.90 6.60 -2.85
CA MET A 25 2.50 6.61 -1.51
C MET A 25 3.99 6.21 -1.55
N GLY A 26 4.36 5.18 -2.32
CA GLY A 26 5.76 4.78 -2.52
C GLY A 26 6.58 5.87 -3.19
N LEU A 27 6.04 6.55 -4.21
CA LEU A 27 6.72 7.67 -4.89
C LEU A 27 6.94 8.86 -3.96
N ALA A 28 6.04 9.09 -3.00
CA ALA A 28 6.17 10.17 -2.02
C ALA A 28 7.46 10.11 -1.21
N GLY A 29 8.00 8.90 -0.96
CA GLY A 29 9.27 8.70 -0.25
C GLY A 29 10.50 9.24 -0.97
N PHE A 30 10.40 9.55 -2.26
CA PHE A 30 11.50 10.08 -3.08
C PHE A 30 11.39 11.59 -3.35
N GLY A 31 10.31 12.22 -2.90
CA GLY A 31 10.03 13.65 -3.13
C GLY A 31 10.24 14.51 -1.89
N LYS A 32 10.11 15.80 -2.11
CA LYS A 32 10.09 16.83 -1.06
C LYS A 32 8.73 17.53 -1.08
N VAL A 33 8.26 17.94 0.10
CA VAL A 33 7.02 18.73 0.20
C VAL A 33 7.24 20.08 -0.45
N ASP A 34 6.40 20.40 -1.43
CA ASP A 34 6.36 21.71 -2.08
C ASP A 34 5.31 22.58 -1.38
N GLN A 35 5.75 23.64 -0.74
CA GLN A 35 4.90 24.55 0.02
C GLN A 35 3.83 25.21 -0.85
N ASN A 36 4.12 25.44 -2.14
CA ASN A 36 3.18 26.05 -3.06
C ASN A 36 2.02 25.12 -3.43
N LEU A 37 2.18 23.81 -3.27
CA LEU A 37 1.17 22.82 -3.60
C LEU A 37 0.29 22.42 -2.40
N ILE A 38 0.63 22.84 -1.18
CA ILE A 38 -0.14 22.45 0.03
C ILE A 38 -1.58 22.97 -0.08
N GLN A 39 -1.76 24.27 -0.31
CA GLN A 39 -3.11 24.85 -0.41
C GLN A 39 -3.89 24.28 -1.61
N PRO A 40 -3.32 24.18 -2.83
CA PRO A 40 -3.98 23.49 -3.93
C PRO A 40 -4.48 22.06 -3.60
N PHE A 41 -3.70 21.24 -2.87
CA PHE A 41 -4.16 19.94 -2.44
C PHE A 41 -5.28 20.00 -1.40
N ARG A 42 -5.19 20.92 -0.42
CA ARG A 42 -6.27 21.14 0.55
C ARG A 42 -7.56 21.54 -0.16
N ASP A 43 -7.50 22.48 -1.08
CA ASP A 43 -8.65 22.94 -1.88
C ASP A 43 -9.23 21.79 -2.70
N PHE A 44 -8.40 20.95 -3.27
CA PHE A 44 -8.84 19.76 -3.99
C PHE A 44 -9.60 18.79 -3.07
N TYR A 45 -9.06 18.46 -1.89
CA TYR A 45 -9.71 17.56 -0.95
C TYR A 45 -11.04 18.10 -0.44
N TYR A 46 -11.09 19.37 -0.02
CA TYR A 46 -12.32 19.97 0.49
C TYR A 46 -13.38 20.25 -0.58
N SER A 47 -12.96 20.51 -1.81
CA SER A 47 -13.90 20.77 -2.92
C SER A 47 -14.36 19.51 -3.63
N ASN A 48 -13.78 18.35 -3.33
CA ASN A 48 -14.10 17.09 -4.00
C ASN A 48 -15.31 16.42 -3.34
N THR A 49 -16.50 16.97 -3.60
CA THR A 49 -17.80 16.50 -3.08
C THR A 49 -18.56 15.65 -4.10
N THR A 50 -17.93 15.36 -5.25
CA THR A 50 -18.57 14.62 -6.34
C THR A 50 -18.07 13.19 -6.42
N ASP A 51 -18.96 12.24 -6.62
CA ASP A 51 -18.64 10.84 -6.94
C ASP A 51 -18.27 10.66 -8.42
N ASN A 52 -18.32 11.75 -9.21
CA ASN A 52 -17.98 11.73 -10.62
C ASN A 52 -16.46 11.88 -10.82
N ILE A 53 -15.80 10.79 -11.18
CA ILE A 53 -14.35 10.71 -11.38
C ILE A 53 -13.87 11.69 -12.46
N SER A 54 -14.65 11.89 -13.53
CA SER A 54 -14.28 12.84 -14.61
C SER A 54 -14.27 14.28 -14.12
N GLU A 55 -15.22 14.67 -13.27
CA GLU A 55 -15.24 16.00 -12.65
C GLU A 55 -14.09 16.18 -11.69
N ALA A 56 -13.82 15.19 -10.85
CA ALA A 56 -12.69 15.20 -9.92
C ALA A 56 -11.36 15.35 -10.68
N LEU A 57 -11.18 14.63 -11.79
CA LEU A 57 -10.01 14.74 -12.63
C LEU A 57 -9.88 16.12 -13.29
N THR A 58 -10.96 16.63 -13.87
CA THR A 58 -10.98 17.98 -14.49
C THR A 58 -10.58 19.05 -13.47
N ARG A 59 -11.11 18.94 -12.24
CA ARG A 59 -10.77 19.84 -11.15
C ARG A 59 -9.33 19.71 -10.71
N PHE A 60 -8.81 18.48 -10.58
CA PHE A 60 -7.41 18.20 -10.31
C PHE A 60 -6.50 18.85 -11.36
N MET A 61 -6.79 18.63 -12.64
CA MET A 61 -6.03 19.21 -13.74
C MET A 61 -6.02 20.75 -13.68
N LYS A 62 -7.15 21.37 -13.39
CA LYS A 62 -7.27 22.81 -13.24
C LYS A 62 -6.46 23.36 -12.07
N ILE A 63 -6.56 22.72 -10.90
CA ILE A 63 -5.85 23.14 -9.68
C ILE A 63 -4.33 23.05 -9.87
N PHE A 64 -3.86 21.97 -10.50
CA PHE A 64 -2.44 21.74 -10.70
C PHE A 64 -1.90 22.22 -12.05
N ASN A 65 -2.69 23.01 -12.77
CA ASN A 65 -2.34 23.58 -14.08
C ASN A 65 -1.82 22.55 -15.08
N ILE A 66 -2.51 21.40 -15.15
CA ILE A 66 -2.19 20.31 -16.07
C ILE A 66 -3.01 20.51 -17.34
N GLU A 67 -2.34 20.83 -18.45
CA GLU A 67 -3.00 21.26 -19.69
C GLU A 67 -3.83 20.18 -20.39
N SER A 68 -3.41 18.93 -20.27
CA SER A 68 -4.11 17.80 -20.87
C SER A 68 -3.91 16.50 -20.10
N GLU A 69 -4.78 15.50 -20.34
CA GLU A 69 -4.61 14.15 -19.81
C GLU A 69 -3.32 13.46 -20.30
N GLN A 70 -2.74 13.94 -21.38
CA GLN A 70 -1.48 13.44 -21.94
C GLN A 70 -0.25 14.09 -21.29
N THR A 71 -0.43 15.16 -20.50
CA THR A 71 0.66 15.80 -19.79
C THR A 71 1.25 14.82 -18.77
N ARG A 72 2.51 14.49 -18.95
CA ARG A 72 3.26 13.63 -18.04
C ARG A 72 4.04 14.46 -17.04
N LEU A 73 3.80 14.19 -15.76
CA LEU A 73 4.66 14.71 -14.71
C LEU A 73 5.81 13.75 -14.51
N GLU A 74 7.03 14.23 -14.66
CA GLU A 74 8.25 13.40 -14.61
C GLU A 74 9.24 13.92 -13.58
N GLY A 75 10.21 13.07 -13.23
CA GLY A 75 11.33 13.44 -12.39
C GLY A 75 10.91 13.95 -11.01
N ASP A 76 11.54 15.03 -10.59
CA ASP A 76 11.34 15.58 -9.24
C ASP A 76 9.98 16.23 -9.06
N SER A 77 9.38 16.77 -10.13
CA SER A 77 8.02 17.33 -10.06
C SER A 77 6.98 16.27 -9.67
N ALA A 78 7.06 15.09 -10.27
CA ALA A 78 6.16 13.97 -9.93
C ALA A 78 6.37 13.49 -8.50
N LYS A 79 7.62 13.36 -8.06
CA LYS A 79 7.98 12.97 -6.70
C LYS A 79 7.51 13.99 -5.66
N ASN A 80 7.72 15.29 -5.93
CA ASN A 80 7.33 16.36 -5.02
C ASN A 80 5.81 16.50 -4.93
N LEU A 81 5.08 16.32 -6.03
CA LEU A 81 3.63 16.26 -6.02
C LEU A 81 3.13 15.11 -5.17
N ALA A 82 3.71 13.90 -5.32
CA ALA A 82 3.35 12.75 -4.51
C ALA A 82 3.66 12.96 -3.01
N ALA A 83 4.84 13.52 -2.69
CA ALA A 83 5.24 13.83 -1.31
C ALA A 83 4.32 14.88 -0.67
N THR A 84 3.94 15.91 -1.42
CA THR A 84 3.04 16.95 -0.93
C THR A 84 1.62 16.41 -0.73
N ASN A 85 1.14 15.59 -1.66
CA ASN A 85 -0.15 14.92 -1.50
C ASN A 85 -0.19 14.05 -0.24
N GLN A 86 0.84 13.24 0.01
CA GLN A 86 0.93 12.41 1.22
C GLN A 86 0.95 13.28 2.49
N TYR A 87 1.75 14.35 2.48
CA TYR A 87 1.83 15.30 3.60
C TYR A 87 0.47 15.93 3.91
N VAL A 88 -0.23 16.43 2.89
CA VAL A 88 -1.55 17.06 3.07
C VAL A 88 -2.59 16.04 3.54
N PHE A 89 -2.57 14.82 3.01
CA PHE A 89 -3.44 13.74 3.46
C PHE A 89 -3.26 13.45 4.96
N GLU A 90 -2.02 13.37 5.43
CA GLU A 90 -1.73 13.16 6.85
C GLU A 90 -2.20 14.31 7.72
N GLN A 91 -2.00 15.56 7.27
CA GLN A 91 -2.45 16.77 7.97
C GLN A 91 -3.97 16.79 8.10
N LEU A 92 -4.69 16.55 7.03
CA LEU A 92 -6.15 16.50 7.02
C LEU A 92 -6.70 15.40 7.92
N PHE A 93 -6.09 14.21 7.88
CA PHE A 93 -6.47 13.12 8.77
C PHE A 93 -6.32 13.52 10.25
N GLU A 94 -5.20 14.13 10.62
CA GLU A 94 -4.95 14.59 11.99
C GLU A 94 -5.93 15.70 12.40
N GLU A 95 -6.21 16.64 11.52
CA GLU A 95 -7.18 17.73 11.77
C GLU A 95 -8.58 17.19 12.02
N GLU A 96 -9.09 16.32 11.14
CA GLU A 96 -10.42 15.73 11.21
C GLU A 96 -10.62 14.80 12.42
N THR A 97 -9.55 14.11 12.81
CA THR A 97 -9.64 13.14 13.92
C THR A 97 -9.20 13.69 15.26
N ARG A 98 -8.63 14.88 15.33
CA ARG A 98 -8.03 15.47 16.54
C ARG A 98 -8.94 15.39 17.75
N ASN A 99 -10.14 15.93 17.67
CA ASN A 99 -11.07 15.98 18.80
C ASN A 99 -11.43 14.59 19.34
N ILE A 100 -11.59 13.62 18.44
CA ILE A 100 -11.89 12.23 18.80
C ILE A 100 -10.67 11.61 19.48
N LEU A 101 -9.48 11.79 18.91
CA LEU A 101 -8.24 11.23 19.44
C LEU A 101 -7.84 11.84 20.78
N GLU A 102 -8.14 13.11 21.02
CA GLU A 102 -7.93 13.77 22.31
C GLU A 102 -8.94 13.28 23.38
N LEU A 103 -10.22 13.14 23.01
CA LEU A 103 -11.26 12.65 23.91
C LEU A 103 -10.98 11.20 24.36
N TYR A 104 -10.42 10.38 23.48
CA TYR A 104 -10.12 8.96 23.73
C TYR A 104 -8.60 8.69 23.76
N ASN A 105 -7.81 9.59 24.36
CA ASN A 105 -6.35 9.52 24.34
C ASN A 105 -5.75 8.26 24.98
N ASN A 106 -6.45 7.64 25.92
CA ASN A 106 -6.01 6.44 26.65
C ASN A 106 -6.49 5.12 26.04
N ILE A 107 -7.20 5.16 24.90
CA ILE A 107 -7.74 3.97 24.25
C ILE A 107 -6.88 3.63 23.03
N PRO A 108 -6.49 2.35 22.83
CA PRO A 108 -5.82 1.92 21.62
C PRO A 108 -6.64 2.24 20.38
N LEU A 109 -5.95 2.62 19.30
CA LEU A 109 -6.56 2.96 18.02
C LEU A 109 -6.64 1.74 17.12
N ILE A 110 -7.80 1.45 16.57
CA ILE A 110 -7.98 0.45 15.52
C ILE A 110 -8.24 1.19 14.21
N ILE A 111 -7.40 0.93 13.20
CA ILE A 111 -7.55 1.53 11.87
C ILE A 111 -8.12 0.50 10.91
N THR A 112 -9.20 0.87 10.23
CA THR A 112 -9.86 0.10 9.20
C THR A 112 -10.28 1.01 8.04
N GLY A 113 -10.75 0.44 6.94
CA GLY A 113 -11.04 1.18 5.71
C GLY A 113 -9.84 1.23 4.76
N GLY A 114 -10.05 1.69 3.53
CA GLY A 114 -9.02 1.76 2.49
C GLY A 114 -7.80 2.60 2.88
N CYS A 115 -8.00 3.69 3.64
CA CYS A 115 -6.92 4.51 4.17
C CYS A 115 -6.01 3.77 5.16
N GLY A 116 -6.48 2.69 5.78
CA GLY A 116 -5.68 1.80 6.63
C GLY A 116 -4.53 1.09 5.89
N LEU A 117 -4.51 1.13 4.56
CA LEU A 117 -3.37 0.68 3.75
C LEU A 117 -2.24 1.70 3.66
N ASN A 118 -2.44 2.93 4.15
CA ASN A 118 -1.41 3.96 4.14
C ASN A 118 -0.42 3.76 5.29
N ILE A 119 0.70 3.11 4.99
CA ILE A 119 1.71 2.75 6.00
C ILE A 119 2.42 3.97 6.60
N LEU A 120 2.52 5.09 5.87
CA LEU A 120 3.16 6.31 6.37
C LEU A 120 2.29 6.93 7.48
N LEU A 121 0.99 7.09 7.22
CA LEU A 121 0.04 7.54 8.23
C LEU A 121 -0.01 6.58 9.43
N ASN A 122 -0.11 5.28 9.18
CA ASN A 122 -0.16 4.27 10.24
C ASN A 122 1.08 4.32 11.14
N THR A 123 2.27 4.47 10.55
CA THR A 123 3.53 4.62 11.29
C THR A 123 3.53 5.88 12.16
N LYS A 124 3.02 6.99 11.63
CA LYS A 124 2.91 8.26 12.36
C LYS A 124 1.99 8.12 13.58
N LEU A 125 0.82 7.52 13.41
CA LEU A 125 -0.13 7.28 14.48
C LEU A 125 0.42 6.30 15.52
N ALA A 126 1.07 5.22 15.10
CA ALA A 126 1.65 4.22 16.00
C ALA A 126 2.80 4.78 16.87
N ARG A 127 3.46 5.87 16.46
CA ARG A 127 4.44 6.58 17.28
C ARG A 127 3.81 7.42 18.40
N GLN A 128 2.53 7.77 18.26
CA GLN A 128 1.80 8.62 19.20
C GLN A 128 0.99 7.83 20.20
N ARG A 129 0.46 6.66 19.79
CA ARG A 129 -0.37 5.78 20.61
C ARG A 129 -0.32 4.33 20.14
N GLU A 130 -0.75 3.44 21.03
CA GLU A 130 -0.97 2.05 20.65
C GLU A 130 -1.98 1.97 19.50
N THR A 131 -1.54 1.41 18.37
CA THR A 131 -2.32 1.40 17.14
C THR A 131 -2.31 0.00 16.52
N PHE A 132 -3.47 -0.52 16.22
CA PHE A 132 -3.66 -1.78 15.52
C PHE A 132 -4.27 -1.53 14.15
N VAL A 133 -3.64 -2.08 13.12
CA VAL A 133 -4.17 -2.09 11.75
C VAL A 133 -4.53 -3.51 11.42
N THR A 134 -5.78 -3.75 11.01
CA THR A 134 -6.23 -5.09 10.66
C THR A 134 -5.45 -5.61 9.44
N PRO A 135 -5.20 -6.92 9.31
CA PRO A 135 -4.49 -7.50 8.17
C PRO A 135 -5.08 -7.12 6.81
N ASN A 136 -6.40 -6.95 6.78
CA ASN A 136 -7.18 -6.51 5.63
C ASN A 136 -8.04 -5.31 5.97
N PRO A 137 -7.48 -4.11 6.04
CA PRO A 137 -8.25 -2.94 6.48
C PRO A 137 -9.27 -2.45 5.45
N ASN A 138 -9.09 -2.77 4.16
CA ASN A 138 -9.98 -2.37 3.07
C ASN A 138 -11.12 -3.37 2.81
N ASP A 139 -11.89 -3.17 1.74
CA ASP A 139 -13.07 -3.95 1.38
C ASP A 139 -12.81 -5.46 1.24
N THR A 140 -11.57 -5.87 0.94
CA THR A 140 -11.23 -7.31 0.88
C THR A 140 -11.38 -8.00 2.23
N GLY A 141 -11.36 -7.27 3.34
CA GLY A 141 -11.60 -7.78 4.69
C GLY A 141 -13.07 -7.99 5.05
N LEU A 142 -14.01 -7.43 4.27
CA LEU A 142 -15.44 -7.48 4.60
C LEU A 142 -15.99 -8.91 4.70
N ALA A 143 -15.56 -9.81 3.81
CA ALA A 143 -16.01 -11.20 3.84
C ALA A 143 -15.67 -11.90 5.16
N VAL A 144 -14.44 -11.74 5.63
CA VAL A 144 -13.99 -12.28 6.94
C VAL A 144 -14.70 -11.57 8.08
N GLY A 145 -14.83 -10.25 8.00
CA GLY A 145 -15.56 -9.45 8.98
C GLY A 145 -17.01 -9.91 9.16
N LEU A 146 -17.72 -10.19 8.07
CA LEU A 146 -19.08 -10.73 8.11
C LEU A 146 -19.15 -12.11 8.77
N VAL A 147 -18.21 -13.00 8.44
CA VAL A 147 -18.13 -14.33 9.10
C VAL A 147 -17.88 -14.17 10.59
N CYS A 148 -16.89 -13.35 10.98
CA CYS A 148 -16.57 -13.10 12.39
C CYS A 148 -17.75 -12.46 13.14
N SER A 149 -18.48 -11.53 12.51
CA SER A 149 -19.65 -10.89 13.11
C SER A 149 -20.79 -11.90 13.41
N LYS A 150 -20.91 -12.94 12.58
CA LYS A 150 -21.92 -13.98 12.73
C LYS A 150 -21.50 -15.05 13.76
N ILE A 151 -20.25 -15.51 13.68
CA ILE A 151 -19.72 -16.58 14.53
C ILE A 151 -19.37 -16.03 15.93
N LYS A 152 -18.92 -14.77 16.01
CA LYS A 152 -18.46 -14.11 17.24
C LYS A 152 -17.43 -14.97 17.97
N PRO A 153 -16.28 -15.26 17.35
CA PRO A 153 -15.26 -16.10 17.95
C PRO A 153 -14.84 -15.54 19.31
N TYR A 154 -14.74 -16.41 20.31
CA TYR A 154 -14.35 -16.00 21.66
C TYR A 154 -12.84 -15.70 21.73
N ASP A 155 -12.05 -16.52 21.05
CA ASP A 155 -10.60 -16.36 20.96
C ASP A 155 -10.19 -15.47 19.77
N PRO A 156 -9.06 -14.74 19.88
CA PRO A 156 -8.51 -13.99 18.77
C PRO A 156 -8.24 -14.90 17.57
N VAL A 157 -8.71 -14.46 16.39
CA VAL A 157 -8.49 -15.16 15.12
C VAL A 157 -7.43 -14.43 14.32
N ASP A 158 -6.30 -15.09 14.06
CA ASP A 158 -5.34 -14.59 13.10
C ASP A 158 -5.90 -14.79 11.68
N THR A 159 -6.28 -13.68 11.04
CA THR A 159 -6.82 -13.67 9.70
C THR A 159 -5.75 -13.38 8.64
N THR A 160 -4.48 -13.28 9.03
CA THR A 160 -3.39 -12.91 8.12
C THR A 160 -3.11 -14.00 7.10
N TYR A 161 -3.06 -15.27 7.53
CA TYR A 161 -2.65 -16.40 6.68
C TYR A 161 -3.77 -17.45 6.57
N ILE A 162 -4.95 -17.03 6.16
CA ILE A 162 -6.12 -17.92 6.00
C ILE A 162 -6.34 -18.40 4.56
N GLY A 163 -5.53 -17.94 3.61
CA GLY A 163 -5.59 -18.38 2.23
C GLY A 163 -5.19 -19.85 2.03
N PRO A 164 -5.34 -20.42 0.84
CA PRO A 164 -5.02 -21.83 0.58
C PRO A 164 -3.52 -22.10 0.66
N GLU A 165 -3.18 -23.35 0.99
CA GLU A 165 -1.86 -23.89 0.70
C GLU A 165 -1.73 -24.13 -0.82
N VAL A 166 -0.54 -23.87 -1.37
CA VAL A 166 -0.33 -23.90 -2.83
C VAL A 166 0.03 -25.30 -3.33
N TRP A 167 0.52 -26.16 -2.45
CA TRP A 167 0.93 -27.50 -2.86
C TRP A 167 0.35 -28.58 -1.96
N ASP A 168 0.20 -29.74 -2.55
CA ASP A 168 0.08 -30.98 -1.82
C ASP A 168 1.46 -31.34 -1.24
N ARG A 169 1.57 -31.40 0.09
CA ARG A 169 2.83 -31.71 0.78
C ARG A 169 3.38 -33.09 0.37
N ASN A 170 2.52 -34.02 -0.03
CA ASN A 170 2.90 -35.32 -0.50
C ASN A 170 3.64 -35.27 -1.86
N LEU A 171 3.41 -34.24 -2.66
CA LEU A 171 4.08 -34.05 -3.94
C LEU A 171 5.43 -33.34 -3.82
N LEU A 172 5.74 -32.74 -2.67
CA LEU A 172 6.95 -31.96 -2.48
C LEU A 172 8.24 -32.76 -2.76
N PRO A 173 8.41 -33.99 -2.30
CA PRO A 173 9.61 -34.80 -2.61
C PRO A 173 9.80 -35.01 -4.11
N LYS A 174 8.71 -35.30 -4.84
CA LYS A 174 8.73 -35.45 -6.28
C LYS A 174 9.12 -34.14 -6.99
N ILE A 175 8.52 -33.03 -6.59
CA ILE A 175 8.82 -31.69 -7.16
C ILE A 175 10.28 -31.34 -6.93
N LEU A 176 10.81 -31.56 -5.72
CA LEU A 176 12.22 -31.32 -5.40
C LEU A 176 13.15 -32.15 -6.26
N HIS A 177 12.84 -33.43 -6.46
CA HIS A 177 13.61 -34.31 -7.34
C HIS A 177 13.58 -33.83 -8.78
N ASP A 178 12.37 -33.60 -9.35
CA ASP A 178 12.18 -33.24 -10.76
C ASP A 178 12.78 -31.86 -11.08
N ARG A 179 12.76 -30.94 -10.13
CA ARG A 179 13.31 -29.58 -10.26
C ARG A 179 14.71 -29.41 -9.72
N LYS A 180 15.38 -30.50 -9.31
CA LYS A 180 16.72 -30.50 -8.69
C LYS A 180 16.80 -29.53 -7.49
N GLY A 181 15.72 -29.47 -6.71
CA GLY A 181 15.67 -28.66 -5.50
C GLY A 181 16.61 -29.20 -4.42
N SER A 182 17.15 -28.31 -3.63
CA SER A 182 18.02 -28.65 -2.50
C SER A 182 17.60 -27.87 -1.24
N ARG A 183 17.99 -28.42 -0.09
CA ARG A 183 17.82 -27.70 1.18
C ARG A 183 18.82 -26.52 1.21
N ILE A 184 18.35 -25.39 1.71
CA ILE A 184 19.16 -24.17 1.86
C ILE A 184 18.99 -23.61 3.28
N GLU A 185 20.04 -23.08 3.85
CA GLU A 185 20.02 -22.41 5.15
C GLU A 185 19.68 -20.93 4.97
N ILE A 186 19.09 -20.32 6.02
CA ILE A 186 18.69 -18.89 5.99
C ILE A 186 19.86 -17.97 5.69
N LYS A 187 21.06 -18.29 6.22
CA LYS A 187 22.28 -17.52 5.94
C LYS A 187 22.65 -17.50 4.47
N ASP A 188 22.40 -18.62 3.75
CA ASP A 188 22.72 -18.72 2.33
C ASP A 188 21.68 -17.92 1.49
N VAL A 189 20.43 -17.90 1.95
CA VAL A 189 19.39 -17.00 1.38
C VAL A 189 19.80 -15.53 1.55
N ALA A 190 20.26 -15.14 2.75
CA ALA A 190 20.73 -13.78 3.00
C ALA A 190 21.95 -13.42 2.11
N GLN A 191 22.91 -14.36 1.95
CA GLN A 191 24.07 -14.14 1.09
C GLN A 191 23.66 -13.94 -0.37
N LYS A 192 22.69 -14.71 -0.87
CA LYS A 192 22.14 -14.54 -2.21
C LYS A 192 21.48 -13.17 -2.40
N LEU A 193 20.72 -12.69 -1.43
CA LEU A 193 20.12 -11.35 -1.47
C LEU A 193 21.21 -10.26 -1.53
N ILE A 194 22.24 -10.36 -0.69
CA ILE A 194 23.39 -9.44 -0.68
C ILE A 194 24.13 -9.44 -2.03
N SER A 195 24.19 -10.60 -2.71
CA SER A 195 24.78 -10.69 -4.05
C SER A 195 23.87 -10.16 -5.17
N GLY A 196 22.69 -9.65 -4.85
CA GLY A 196 21.76 -9.03 -5.78
C GLY A 196 20.76 -10.00 -6.42
N GLU A 197 20.67 -11.24 -5.92
CA GLU A 197 19.67 -12.18 -6.42
C GLU A 197 18.24 -11.78 -5.95
N ILE A 198 17.25 -12.03 -6.81
CA ILE A 198 15.83 -11.87 -6.50
C ILE A 198 15.28 -13.24 -6.11
N ILE A 199 14.63 -13.33 -4.96
CA ILE A 199 14.16 -14.60 -4.40
C ILE A 199 12.63 -14.57 -4.25
N GLY A 200 11.97 -15.57 -4.87
CA GLY A 200 10.57 -15.86 -4.62
C GLY A 200 10.40 -16.70 -3.35
N VAL A 201 9.56 -16.25 -2.43
CA VAL A 201 9.23 -16.98 -1.20
C VAL A 201 7.84 -17.56 -1.31
N LEU A 202 7.74 -18.87 -1.09
CA LEU A 202 6.49 -19.62 -1.07
C LEU A 202 6.49 -20.54 0.14
N ARG A 203 5.63 -20.30 1.13
CA ARG A 203 5.55 -21.08 2.37
C ARG A 203 4.15 -21.06 2.98
N GLY A 204 3.78 -22.12 3.70
CA GLY A 204 2.53 -22.19 4.45
C GLY A 204 1.28 -21.80 3.66
N ARG A 205 0.32 -21.25 4.34
CA ARG A 205 -0.92 -20.69 3.75
C ARG A 205 -0.65 -19.30 3.19
N SER A 206 -1.33 -18.94 2.10
CA SER A 206 -1.20 -17.60 1.54
C SER A 206 -1.78 -16.53 2.47
N GLU A 207 -1.28 -15.32 2.30
CA GLU A 207 -1.84 -14.14 2.92
C GLU A 207 -3.27 -13.93 2.44
N HIS A 208 -4.09 -13.39 3.33
CA HIS A 208 -5.39 -12.84 3.01
C HIS A 208 -5.28 -11.32 2.94
N GLY A 209 -5.49 -10.75 1.74
CA GLY A 209 -5.41 -9.31 1.52
C GLY A 209 -4.47 -8.89 0.40
N PRO A 210 -4.35 -7.57 0.19
CA PRO A 210 -3.67 -7.01 -0.98
C PRO A 210 -2.15 -6.94 -0.82
N ARG A 211 -1.60 -7.34 0.31
CA ARG A 211 -0.16 -7.21 0.60
C ARG A 211 0.52 -8.55 0.75
N ALA A 212 1.75 -8.65 0.23
CA ALA A 212 2.65 -9.75 0.52
C ALA A 212 3.21 -9.61 1.94
N LEU A 213 3.11 -10.66 2.75
CA LEU A 213 3.50 -10.66 4.17
C LEU A 213 4.46 -11.82 4.49
N GLY A 214 5.21 -12.30 3.50
CA GLY A 214 6.26 -13.28 3.68
C GLY A 214 5.92 -14.71 3.27
N ASN A 215 4.66 -15.02 2.95
CA ASN A 215 4.28 -16.37 2.50
C ASN A 215 4.12 -16.48 0.98
N ARG A 216 3.83 -15.39 0.31
CA ARG A 216 3.82 -15.22 -1.16
C ARG A 216 4.50 -13.90 -1.45
N SER A 217 5.82 -13.89 -1.43
CA SER A 217 6.62 -12.67 -1.51
C SER A 217 7.75 -12.81 -2.52
N ILE A 218 8.10 -11.70 -3.14
CA ILE A 218 9.37 -11.52 -3.84
C ILE A 218 10.22 -10.64 -2.95
N ILE A 219 11.43 -11.08 -2.65
CA ILE A 219 12.38 -10.35 -1.81
C ILE A 219 13.68 -10.10 -2.58
N CYS A 220 14.27 -8.94 -2.36
CA CYS A 220 15.53 -8.50 -2.96
C CYS A 220 16.22 -7.50 -2.05
N ASP A 221 17.45 -7.15 -2.36
CA ASP A 221 18.19 -6.10 -1.67
C ASP A 221 17.73 -4.71 -2.17
N PRO A 222 17.08 -3.89 -1.32
CA PRO A 222 16.60 -2.57 -1.71
C PRO A 222 17.70 -1.52 -1.85
N THR A 223 18.93 -1.82 -1.45
CA THR A 223 20.09 -0.91 -1.55
C THR A 223 20.66 -0.86 -2.96
N ILE A 224 20.32 -1.84 -3.81
CA ILE A 224 20.74 -1.89 -5.21
C ILE A 224 19.86 -0.94 -6.03
N GLY A 225 20.44 0.15 -6.54
CA GLY A 225 19.70 1.24 -7.18
C GLY A 225 18.81 0.83 -8.37
N GLU A 226 19.23 -0.16 -9.16
CA GLU A 226 18.48 -0.64 -10.33
C GLU A 226 17.44 -1.74 -10.00
N MET A 227 17.40 -2.20 -8.75
CA MET A 227 16.54 -3.32 -8.35
C MET A 227 15.06 -3.05 -8.58
N LYS A 228 14.64 -1.81 -8.37
CA LYS A 228 13.24 -1.39 -8.64
C LYS A 228 12.84 -1.59 -10.11
N ASP A 229 13.73 -1.21 -11.02
CA ASP A 229 13.42 -1.30 -12.47
C ASP A 229 13.56 -2.75 -12.96
N THR A 230 14.41 -3.54 -12.30
CA THR A 230 14.53 -4.98 -12.56
C THR A 230 13.29 -5.77 -12.15
N LEU A 231 12.60 -5.34 -11.08
CA LEU A 231 11.40 -6.00 -10.55
C LEU A 231 10.11 -5.61 -11.27
N ASN A 232 10.04 -4.45 -11.94
CA ASN A 232 8.87 -3.94 -12.63
C ASN A 232 8.97 -4.10 -14.14
#